data_bd3d0c94c65db52260d1be7d734dff7a
#
_entry.id   bd3d0c94c65db52260d1be7d734dff7a
#
_cell.length_a   1.000
_cell.length_b   1.000
_cell.length_c   1.000
_cell.angle_alpha   90.00
_cell.angle_beta   90.00
_cell.angle_gamma   90.00
#
_symmetry.space_group_name_H-M   'P 1'
#
loop_
_entity.id
_entity.type
_entity.pdbx_description
1 polymer ?
#
loop_
_entity_poly.entity_id
_entity_poly.type
_entity_poly.pdbx_seq_one_letter_code
_entity_poly.pdbx_strand_id
1 'polypeptide(L)'
;MSETRVYCIANVIIEDAELFRNYEKGFFGTIKEYNGEFITMDDNAIHLEGTSPISGRIIMWTFPSEEDMNNWYASEKYQDLSESYRRPATELKNLTVIKGMPAR
;
A
#
# COMPACT_ATOMS: atom_id res chain seq x y z
N MET A 1 -23.28 -2.20 14.33
CA MET A 1 -21.97 -2.85 14.41
C MET A 1 -20.95 -2.01 13.67
N SER A 2 -19.89 -1.65 14.33
CA SER A 2 -18.88 -0.83 13.70
C SER A 2 -17.83 -1.70 13.02
N GLU A 3 -17.43 -1.27 11.84
CA GLU A 3 -16.35 -1.92 11.13
C GLU A 3 -15.03 -1.42 11.67
N THR A 4 -14.05 -2.31 11.70
CA THR A 4 -12.70 -1.92 12.09
C THR A 4 -11.95 -1.49 10.83
N ARG A 5 -11.43 -0.27 10.88
CA ARG A 5 -10.61 0.25 9.78
C ARG A 5 -9.31 -0.52 9.70
N VAL A 6 -8.81 -0.73 8.50
CA VAL A 6 -7.53 -1.40 8.27
C VAL A 6 -6.55 -0.42 7.62
N TYR A 7 -5.28 -0.63 7.89
CA TYR A 7 -4.20 0.20 7.36
C TYR A 7 -3.23 -0.68 6.59
N CYS A 8 -2.95 -0.28 5.36
CA CYS A 8 -2.03 -1.01 4.50
C CYS A 8 -0.69 -0.31 4.49
N ILE A 9 0.37 -1.09 4.60
CA ILE A 9 1.73 -0.57 4.61
C ILE A 9 2.54 -1.37 3.60
N ALA A 10 3.15 -0.67 2.65
CA ALA A 10 4.05 -1.31 1.69
C ALA A 10 5.43 -0.71 1.83
N ASN A 11 6.45 -1.57 1.78
CA ASN A 11 7.84 -1.13 1.72
C ASN A 11 8.44 -1.68 0.43
N VAL A 12 8.83 -0.81 -0.48
CA VAL A 12 9.35 -1.19 -1.78
C VAL A 12 10.68 -0.51 -2.06
N ILE A 13 11.57 -1.25 -2.72
CA ILE A 13 12.77 -0.68 -3.30
C ILE A 13 12.46 -0.45 -4.78
N ILE A 14 12.47 0.80 -5.20
CA ILE A 14 12.14 1.16 -6.57
C ILE A 14 13.37 1.00 -7.45
N GLU A 15 13.27 0.09 -8.42
CA GLU A 15 14.39 -0.22 -9.33
C GLU A 15 14.21 0.45 -10.68
N ASP A 16 12.97 0.73 -11.06
CA ASP A 16 12.65 1.43 -12.31
C ASP A 16 11.61 2.48 -12.00
N ALA A 17 12.08 3.69 -11.72
CA ALA A 17 11.22 4.79 -11.28
C ALA A 17 10.20 5.20 -12.34
N GLU A 18 10.58 5.13 -13.62
CA GLU A 18 9.68 5.52 -14.70
C GLU A 18 8.52 4.55 -14.83
N LEU A 19 8.81 3.27 -14.76
CA LEU A 19 7.79 2.22 -14.81
C LEU A 19 6.91 2.28 -13.58
N PHE A 20 7.49 2.49 -12.40
CA PHE A 20 6.74 2.58 -11.14
C PHE A 20 5.79 3.78 -11.14
N ARG A 21 6.15 4.85 -11.84
CA ARG A 21 5.27 6.01 -11.95
C ARG A 21 3.94 5.66 -12.60
N ASN A 22 3.95 4.72 -13.55
CA ASN A 22 2.70 4.24 -14.15
C ASN A 22 1.83 3.50 -13.15
N TYR A 23 2.46 2.74 -12.25
CA TYR A 23 1.74 2.10 -11.16
C TYR A 23 1.09 3.15 -10.26
N GLU A 24 1.85 4.18 -9.89
CA GLU A 24 1.34 5.24 -9.01
C GLU A 24 0.15 5.96 -9.64
N LYS A 25 0.20 6.23 -10.93
CA LYS A 25 -0.89 6.91 -11.62
C LYS A 25 -2.21 6.15 -11.55
N GLY A 26 -2.14 4.83 -11.59
CA GLY A 26 -3.36 4.00 -11.53
C GLY A 26 -3.78 3.63 -10.12
N PHE A 27 -2.83 3.64 -9.18
CA PHE A 27 -3.06 3.15 -7.83
C PHE A 27 -4.20 3.86 -7.10
N PHE A 28 -4.20 5.20 -7.15
CA PHE A 28 -5.20 5.98 -6.41
C PHE A 28 -6.62 5.68 -6.87
N GLY A 29 -6.81 5.49 -8.17
CA GLY A 29 -8.13 5.13 -8.70
C GLY A 29 -8.60 3.76 -8.22
N THR A 30 -7.68 2.80 -8.09
CA THR A 30 -8.08 1.46 -7.65
C THR A 30 -8.52 1.46 -6.19
N ILE A 31 -7.81 2.14 -5.30
CA ILE A 31 -8.21 2.16 -3.89
C ILE A 31 -9.53 2.92 -3.71
N LYS A 32 -9.73 3.97 -4.49
CA LYS A 32 -10.93 4.79 -4.39
C LYS A 32 -12.20 4.01 -4.71
N GLU A 33 -12.12 3.07 -5.63
CA GLU A 33 -13.27 2.23 -5.98
C GLU A 33 -13.76 1.38 -4.82
N TYR A 34 -12.90 1.15 -3.83
CA TYR A 34 -13.24 0.33 -2.66
C TYR A 34 -13.20 1.15 -1.36
N ASN A 35 -13.47 2.45 -1.49
CA ASN A 35 -13.54 3.38 -0.35
C ASN A 35 -12.20 3.60 0.34
N GLY A 36 -11.11 3.31 -0.34
CA GLY A 36 -9.77 3.51 0.22
C GLY A 36 -9.33 4.95 0.14
N GLU A 37 -8.43 5.31 1.05
CA GLU A 37 -7.84 6.65 1.10
C GLU A 37 -6.33 6.54 1.25
N PHE A 38 -5.62 7.32 0.48
CA PHE A 38 -4.17 7.41 0.60
C PHE A 38 -3.82 8.19 1.86
N ILE A 39 -2.80 7.73 2.60
CA ILE A 39 -2.35 8.43 3.81
C ILE A 39 -1.05 9.18 3.55
N THR A 40 0.02 8.45 3.19
CA THR A 40 1.32 9.10 3.00
C THR A 40 2.30 8.15 2.31
N MET A 41 3.40 8.72 1.83
CA MET A 41 4.56 7.94 1.43
C MET A 41 5.82 8.70 1.84
N ASP A 42 6.89 7.97 2.09
CA ASP A 42 8.16 8.56 2.52
C ASP A 42 9.31 7.72 2.01
N ASP A 43 10.28 8.36 1.38
CA ASP A 43 11.48 7.70 0.87
C ASP A 43 12.62 7.69 1.88
N ASN A 44 12.48 8.44 2.97
CA ASN A 44 13.57 8.65 3.93
C ASN A 44 13.07 8.51 5.36
N ALA A 45 12.55 7.33 5.70
CA ALA A 45 12.06 7.07 7.05
C ALA A 45 13.18 7.27 8.06
N ILE A 46 12.86 7.92 9.17
CA ILE A 46 13.81 8.18 10.24
C ILE A 46 13.89 6.95 11.12
N HIS A 47 15.10 6.41 11.27
CA HIS A 47 15.33 5.25 12.13
C HIS A 47 15.76 5.72 13.52
N LEU A 48 14.97 5.40 14.52
CA LEU A 48 15.26 5.84 15.89
C LEU A 48 15.94 4.77 16.72
N GLU A 49 15.52 3.53 16.61
CA GLU A 49 16.08 2.42 17.39
C GLU A 49 15.91 1.11 16.64
N GLY A 50 16.71 0.14 17.03
CA GLY A 50 16.59 -1.21 16.49
C GLY A 50 17.69 -1.51 15.48
N THR A 51 17.78 -2.77 15.08
CA THR A 51 18.87 -3.25 14.23
C THR A 51 18.49 -3.35 12.76
N SER A 52 17.24 -3.04 12.42
CA SER A 52 16.75 -3.21 11.05
C SER A 52 16.13 -1.94 10.51
N PRO A 53 16.96 -0.94 10.17
CA PRO A 53 16.41 0.29 9.57
C PRO A 53 15.69 -0.04 8.27
N ILE A 54 14.60 0.68 8.00
CA ILE A 54 13.84 0.51 6.79
C ILE A 54 14.54 1.27 5.65
N SER A 55 14.69 0.61 4.51
CA SER A 55 15.20 1.26 3.31
C SER A 55 14.13 1.25 2.24
N GLY A 56 14.22 2.19 1.29
CA GLY A 56 13.26 2.31 0.22
C GLY A 56 12.05 3.14 0.60
N ARG A 57 11.03 3.06 -0.23
CA ARG A 57 9.80 3.84 -0.02
C ARG A 57 8.83 3.08 0.85
N ILE A 58 8.24 3.81 1.82
CA ILE A 58 7.12 3.31 2.61
C ILE A 58 5.88 4.03 2.11
N ILE A 59 4.81 3.26 1.87
CA ILE A 59 3.54 3.80 1.39
C ILE A 59 2.46 3.31 2.34
N MET A 60 1.56 4.23 2.74
CA MET A 60 0.44 3.87 3.63
C MET A 60 -0.87 4.33 3.04
N TRP A 61 -1.88 3.46 3.12
CA TRP A 61 -3.25 3.80 2.75
C TRP A 61 -4.20 3.00 3.64
N THR A 62 -5.48 3.31 3.57
CA THR A 62 -6.45 2.74 4.51
C THR A 62 -7.77 2.44 3.83
N PHE A 63 -8.51 1.48 4.40
CA PHE A 63 -9.87 1.16 3.98
C PHE A 63 -10.77 1.14 5.22
N PRO A 64 -12.06 1.43 5.05
CA PRO A 64 -12.99 1.41 6.18
C PRO A 64 -13.18 0.03 6.80
N SER A 65 -12.90 -1.03 6.05
CA SER A 65 -13.10 -2.40 6.53
C SER A 65 -12.11 -3.35 5.88
N GLU A 66 -11.92 -4.49 6.50
CA GLU A 66 -11.11 -5.56 5.94
C GLU A 66 -11.74 -6.10 4.65
N GLU A 67 -13.06 -6.13 4.59
CA GLU A 67 -13.77 -6.56 3.39
C GLU A 67 -13.44 -5.68 2.19
N ASP A 68 -13.48 -4.36 2.36
CA ASP A 68 -13.13 -3.43 1.29
C ASP A 68 -11.69 -3.65 0.82
N MET A 69 -10.77 -3.84 1.78
CA MET A 69 -9.37 -4.08 1.47
C MET A 69 -9.20 -5.39 0.70
N ASN A 70 -9.87 -6.45 1.14
CA ASN A 70 -9.80 -7.75 0.45
C ASN A 70 -10.34 -7.66 -0.97
N ASN A 71 -11.46 -6.96 -1.15
CA ASN A 71 -12.06 -6.79 -2.47
C ASN A 71 -11.15 -5.99 -3.40
N TRP A 72 -10.51 -4.94 -2.86
CA TRP A 72 -9.54 -4.16 -3.61
C TRP A 72 -8.35 -5.03 -4.05
N TYR A 73 -7.76 -5.75 -3.10
CA TYR A 73 -6.57 -6.55 -3.40
C TYR A 73 -6.86 -7.64 -4.43
N ALA A 74 -8.02 -8.28 -4.32
CA ALA A 74 -8.42 -9.34 -5.22
C ALA A 74 -8.94 -8.84 -6.57
N SER A 75 -9.15 -7.52 -6.71
CA SER A 75 -9.71 -6.99 -7.95
C SER A 75 -8.75 -7.20 -9.12
N GLU A 76 -9.32 -7.54 -10.26
CA GLU A 76 -8.55 -7.73 -11.48
C GLU A 76 -7.79 -6.46 -11.84
N LYS A 77 -8.43 -5.31 -11.67
CA LYS A 77 -7.84 -4.02 -11.98
C LYS A 77 -6.57 -3.74 -11.18
N TYR A 78 -6.61 -4.00 -9.86
CA TYR A 78 -5.42 -3.81 -9.04
C TYR A 78 -4.35 -4.85 -9.36
N GLN A 79 -4.74 -6.11 -9.52
CA GLN A 79 -3.77 -7.16 -9.80
C GLN A 79 -3.09 -6.95 -11.16
N ASP A 80 -3.84 -6.51 -12.17
CA ASP A 80 -3.27 -6.19 -13.48
C ASP A 80 -2.30 -5.02 -13.39
N LEU A 81 -2.66 -4.00 -12.61
CA LEU A 81 -1.80 -2.83 -12.42
C LEU A 81 -0.49 -3.23 -11.74
N SER A 82 -0.56 -4.08 -10.72
CA SER A 82 0.63 -4.57 -10.02
C SER A 82 1.51 -5.41 -10.92
N GLU A 83 0.90 -6.32 -11.67
CA GLU A 83 1.62 -7.21 -12.57
C GLU A 83 2.36 -6.44 -13.64
N SER A 84 1.70 -5.42 -14.22
CA SER A 84 2.27 -4.66 -15.34
C SER A 84 3.35 -3.68 -14.91
N TYR A 85 3.23 -3.11 -13.72
CA TYR A 85 4.08 -1.98 -13.36
C TYR A 85 4.85 -2.14 -12.05
N ARG A 86 4.20 -2.57 -10.97
CA ARG A 86 4.88 -2.61 -9.68
C ARG A 86 5.85 -3.77 -9.57
N ARG A 87 5.41 -4.96 -9.93
CA ARG A 87 6.25 -6.16 -9.79
C ARG A 87 7.53 -6.07 -10.61
N PRO A 88 7.48 -5.66 -11.89
CA PRO A 88 8.72 -5.52 -12.65
C PRO A 88 9.57 -4.32 -12.25
N ALA A 89 8.99 -3.31 -11.58
CA ALA A 89 9.71 -2.07 -11.27
C ALA A 89 10.31 -2.03 -9.87
N THR A 90 9.97 -3.00 -9.00
CA THR A 90 10.35 -2.92 -7.58
C THR A 90 10.80 -4.26 -7.03
N GLU A 91 11.55 -4.16 -5.93
CA GLU A 91 11.70 -5.27 -5.01
C GLU A 91 10.74 -5.00 -3.86
N LEU A 92 9.74 -5.86 -3.68
CA LEU A 92 8.77 -5.69 -2.61
C LEU A 92 9.32 -6.30 -1.34
N LYS A 93 9.59 -5.46 -0.33
CA LYS A 93 10.07 -5.94 0.97
C LYS A 93 8.92 -6.52 1.77
N ASN A 94 7.81 -5.81 1.82
CA ASN A 94 6.59 -6.34 2.41
C ASN A 94 5.38 -5.51 1.98
N LEU A 95 4.22 -6.14 2.07
CA LEU A 95 2.93 -5.51 1.92
C LEU A 95 2.09 -6.07 3.06
N THR A 96 1.81 -5.26 4.04
CA THR A 96 1.25 -5.70 5.32
C THR A 96 -0.01 -4.91 5.64
N VAL A 97 -0.98 -5.58 6.22
CA VAL A 97 -2.22 -4.93 6.65
C VAL A 97 -2.33 -5.07 8.16
N ILE A 98 -2.53 -3.95 8.83
CA ILE A 98 -2.79 -3.96 10.27
C ILE A 98 -4.18 -3.42 10.53
N LYS A 99 -4.81 -3.92 11.58
CA LYS A 99 -6.16 -3.49 11.94
C LYS A 99 -6.08 -2.34 12.93
N GLY A 100 -7.00 -1.40 12.76
CA GLY A 100 -7.11 -0.30 13.71
C GLY A 100 -7.72 -0.77 15.01
N MET A 101 -7.68 0.11 15.99
CA MET A 101 -8.32 -0.17 17.28
C MET A 101 -9.83 -0.17 17.08
N PRO A 102 -10.54 -1.12 17.67
CA PRO A 102 -11.99 -1.11 17.57
C PRO A 102 -12.58 0.15 18.20
N ALA A 103 -13.68 0.61 17.64
CA ALA A 103 -14.41 1.75 18.20
C ALA A 103 -14.97 1.37 19.57
N ARG A 104 -15.03 2.33 20.47
CA ARG A 104 -15.56 2.12 21.82
C ARG A 104 -16.93 2.73 21.96
#